data_5b07e9aeb3c4011dbf548629581a164d
#
_entry.id   5b07e9aeb3c4011dbf548629581a164d
#
_cell.length_a   1.000
_cell.length_b   1.000
_cell.length_c   1.000
_cell.angle_alpha   90.00
_cell.angle_beta   90.00
_cell.angle_gamma   90.00
#
_symmetry.space_group_name_H-M   'P 1'
#
loop_
_entity.id
_entity.type
_entity.pdbx_description
1 polymer ?
#
loop_
_entity_poly.entity_id
_entity_poly.type
_entity_poly.pdbx_seq_one_letter_code
_entity_poly.pdbx_strand_id
1 'polypeptide(L)'
;MQDTLSLPGIDRKQVILGKNLHFPAYGEDSIISTVFFVTGKRGSGKSWTTAVMMEEFNRLGLQFVCFDALDAHGNLKDMEGVEALEPKIGQSVDMKALVGKLGETDKSLVVKLAGLPLLKQQELVADYCEALLEAH
;
A
#
# COMPACT_ATOMS: atom_id res chain seq x y z
N MET A 1 9.46 14.42 22.58
CA MET A 1 8.08 13.94 22.49
C MET A 1 8.02 12.47 22.86
N GLN A 2 7.13 12.12 23.73
CA GLN A 2 6.95 10.71 24.03
C GLN A 2 6.29 10.01 22.85
N ASP A 3 6.90 8.93 22.41
CA ASP A 3 6.37 8.13 21.34
C ASP A 3 5.13 7.37 21.81
N THR A 4 4.04 7.41 21.04
CA THR A 4 2.84 6.62 21.34
C THR A 4 3.10 5.12 21.35
N LEU A 5 4.22 4.69 20.75
CA LEU A 5 4.64 3.30 20.69
C LEU A 5 5.49 2.87 21.89
N SER A 6 5.73 3.79 22.84
CA SER A 6 6.46 3.47 24.06
C SER A 6 5.59 2.80 25.12
N LEU A 7 4.35 2.47 24.81
CA LEU A 7 3.46 1.73 25.71
C LEU A 7 4.05 0.34 26.02
N PRO A 8 3.86 -0.15 27.26
CA PRO A 8 4.37 -1.47 27.63
C PRO A 8 3.91 -2.56 26.66
N GLY A 9 4.86 -3.36 26.17
CA GLY A 9 4.59 -4.47 25.26
C GLY A 9 4.45 -4.08 23.81
N ILE A 10 4.58 -2.78 23.44
CA ILE A 10 4.50 -2.32 22.06
C ILE A 10 5.87 -1.82 21.62
N ASP A 11 6.43 -2.47 20.58
CA ASP A 11 7.64 -2.02 19.91
C ASP A 11 7.35 -0.79 19.07
N ARG A 12 8.32 0.12 18.99
CA ARG A 12 8.24 1.32 18.15
C ARG A 12 8.04 1.03 16.68
N LYS A 13 8.44 -0.14 16.21
CA LYS A 13 8.35 -0.55 14.81
C LYS A 13 7.15 -1.45 14.57
N GLN A 14 6.05 -1.19 15.23
CA GLN A 14 4.81 -1.92 15.01
C GLN A 14 3.80 -1.10 14.20
N VAL A 15 3.07 -1.80 13.36
CA VAL A 15 1.92 -1.26 12.64
C VAL A 15 0.71 -1.36 13.55
N ILE A 16 0.10 -0.24 13.86
CA ILE A 16 -1.02 -0.15 14.80
C ILE A 16 -2.31 0.05 14.03
N LEU A 17 -3.19 -0.95 14.04
CA LEU A 17 -4.49 -0.90 13.36
C LEU A 17 -5.64 -0.58 14.30
N GLY A 18 -5.42 -0.64 15.59
CA GLY A 18 -6.41 -0.36 16.60
C GLY A 18 -5.82 -0.47 18.01
N LYS A 19 -6.65 -0.23 19.01
CA LYS A 19 -6.21 -0.22 20.40
C LYS A 19 -5.50 -1.51 20.83
N ASN A 20 -6.03 -2.65 20.39
CA ASN A 20 -5.50 -3.96 20.74
C ASN A 20 -5.05 -4.77 19.53
N LEU A 21 -4.87 -4.09 18.40
CA LEU A 21 -4.49 -4.77 17.15
C LEU A 21 -3.28 -4.09 16.56
N HIS A 22 -2.13 -4.73 16.69
CA HIS A 22 -0.88 -4.25 16.15
C HIS A 22 -0.02 -5.43 15.70
N PHE A 23 0.86 -5.17 14.75
CA PHE A 23 1.73 -6.19 14.16
C PHE A 23 3.16 -5.66 14.09
N PRO A 24 4.16 -6.53 14.29
CA PRO A 24 5.55 -6.13 14.07
C PRO A 24 5.75 -5.66 12.62
N ALA A 25 6.54 -4.63 12.42
CA ALA A 25 6.86 -4.14 11.08
C ALA A 25 7.89 -5.02 10.39
N TYR A 26 8.77 -5.65 11.15
CA TYR A 26 9.88 -6.45 10.64
C TYR A 26 9.94 -7.80 11.33
N GLY A 27 10.56 -8.78 10.67
CA GLY A 27 10.73 -10.14 11.21
C GLY A 27 9.80 -11.16 10.54
N GLU A 28 9.86 -12.41 11.00
CA GLU A 28 9.08 -13.50 10.40
C GLU A 28 7.57 -13.31 10.52
N ASP A 29 7.12 -12.80 11.67
CA ASP A 29 5.69 -12.58 11.93
C ASP A 29 5.27 -11.15 11.64
N SER A 30 6.08 -10.43 10.86
CA SER A 30 5.81 -9.04 10.53
C SER A 30 4.70 -8.90 9.49
N ILE A 31 4.14 -7.69 9.44
CA ILE A 31 3.12 -7.36 8.46
C ILE A 31 3.64 -7.45 7.01
N ILE A 32 4.92 -7.16 6.79
CA ILE A 32 5.52 -7.20 5.45
C ILE A 32 5.78 -8.62 4.95
N SER A 33 5.83 -9.60 5.83
CA SER A 33 6.03 -11.01 5.44
C SER A 33 4.76 -11.85 5.53
N THR A 34 3.63 -11.23 5.82
CA THR A 34 2.35 -11.91 6.00
C THR A 34 1.34 -11.45 4.95
N VAL A 35 0.58 -12.38 4.41
CA VAL A 35 -0.53 -12.05 3.53
C VAL A 35 -1.78 -11.85 4.37
N PHE A 36 -2.40 -10.67 4.22
CA PHE A 36 -3.61 -10.33 4.95
C PHE A 36 -4.81 -10.34 3.99
N PHE A 37 -5.91 -10.85 4.47
CA PHE A 37 -7.17 -10.81 3.75
C PHE A 37 -8.18 -10.03 4.58
N VAL A 38 -8.63 -8.91 4.04
CA VAL A 38 -9.61 -8.03 4.69
C VAL A 38 -10.95 -8.23 4.00
N THR A 39 -11.92 -8.79 4.72
CA THR A 39 -13.24 -9.08 4.17
C THR A 39 -14.34 -8.51 5.05
N GLY A 40 -15.51 -8.34 4.47
CA GLY A 40 -16.67 -7.84 5.19
C GLY A 40 -17.73 -7.35 4.21
N LYS A 41 -18.91 -7.07 4.72
CA LYS A 41 -19.99 -6.49 3.94
C LYS A 41 -19.63 -5.07 3.48
N ARG A 42 -20.33 -4.60 2.47
CA ARG A 42 -20.26 -3.20 2.07
C ARG A 42 -20.59 -2.31 3.28
N GLY A 43 -19.75 -1.31 3.52
CA GLY A 43 -19.91 -0.42 4.66
C GLY A 43 -19.37 -0.93 5.98
N SER A 44 -18.68 -2.09 6.00
CA SER A 44 -18.12 -2.67 7.23
C SER A 44 -16.76 -2.09 7.63
N GLY A 45 -16.20 -1.20 6.82
CA GLY A 45 -14.92 -0.54 7.12
C GLY A 45 -13.69 -1.17 6.49
N LYS A 46 -13.86 -2.00 5.45
CA LYS A 46 -12.71 -2.61 4.74
C LYS A 46 -11.74 -1.57 4.19
N SER A 47 -12.28 -0.58 3.47
CA SER A 47 -11.46 0.49 2.90
C SER A 47 -10.83 1.36 3.99
N TRP A 48 -11.54 1.59 5.09
CA TRP A 48 -11.00 2.28 6.24
C TRP A 48 -9.80 1.55 6.83
N THR A 49 -9.92 0.23 7.02
CA THR A 49 -8.84 -0.59 7.57
C THR A 49 -7.60 -0.55 6.69
N THR A 50 -7.77 -0.70 5.37
CA THR A 50 -6.62 -0.63 4.45
C THR A 50 -6.01 0.76 4.40
N ALA A 51 -6.82 1.81 4.51
CA ALA A 51 -6.31 3.18 4.59
C ALA A 51 -5.45 3.38 5.85
N VAL A 52 -5.91 2.88 7.00
CA VAL A 52 -5.13 2.95 8.25
C VAL A 52 -3.82 2.19 8.12
N MET A 53 -3.83 1.02 7.49
CA MET A 53 -2.61 0.25 7.22
C MET A 53 -1.60 1.08 6.42
N MET A 54 -2.06 1.72 5.35
CA MET A 54 -1.17 2.53 4.51
C MET A 54 -0.65 3.77 5.23
N GLU A 55 -1.47 4.40 6.05
CA GLU A 55 -1.03 5.52 6.88
C GLU A 55 0.07 5.08 7.85
N GLU A 56 -0.10 3.91 8.47
CA GLU A 56 0.88 3.34 9.39
C GLU A 56 2.17 2.95 8.66
N PHE A 57 2.08 2.37 7.47
CA PHE A 57 3.26 2.10 6.66
C PHE A 57 4.02 3.38 6.37
N ASN A 58 3.32 4.43 5.98
CA ASN A 58 3.93 5.72 5.70
C ASN A 58 4.59 6.31 6.95
N ARG A 59 3.94 6.22 8.09
CA ARG A 59 4.48 6.69 9.37
C ARG A 59 5.80 6.00 9.72
N LEU A 60 5.89 4.71 9.43
CA LEU A 60 7.07 3.89 9.74
C LEU A 60 8.13 3.91 8.66
N GLY A 61 7.91 4.62 7.57
CA GLY A 61 8.83 4.64 6.45
C GLY A 61 8.81 3.37 5.61
N LEU A 62 7.75 2.57 5.71
CA LEU A 62 7.57 1.38 4.89
C LEU A 62 6.93 1.79 3.56
N GLN A 63 7.60 1.47 2.48
CA GLN A 63 7.09 1.75 1.13
C GLN A 63 5.93 0.81 0.80
N PHE A 64 4.90 1.35 0.17
CA PHE A 64 3.77 0.54 -0.32
C PHE A 64 3.36 0.95 -1.73
N VAL A 65 2.69 0.02 -2.40
CA VAL A 65 2.00 0.29 -3.67
C VAL A 65 0.55 -0.16 -3.50
N CYS A 66 -0.37 0.75 -3.78
CA CYS A 66 -1.80 0.48 -3.68
C CYS A 66 -2.43 0.57 -5.07
N PHE A 67 -3.11 -0.50 -5.49
CA PHE A 67 -3.92 -0.50 -6.70
C PHE A 67 -5.36 -0.20 -6.33
N ASP A 68 -5.80 1.01 -6.63
CA ASP A 68 -7.12 1.51 -6.24
C ASP A 68 -8.11 1.36 -7.40
N ALA A 69 -8.86 0.27 -7.38
CA ALA A 69 -9.81 -0.07 -8.43
C ALA A 69 -11.17 0.64 -8.28
N LEU A 70 -11.49 1.12 -7.08
CA LEU A 70 -12.80 1.70 -6.76
C LEU A 70 -12.73 3.19 -6.39
N ASP A 71 -11.58 3.80 -6.57
CA ASP A 71 -11.32 5.20 -6.20
C ASP A 71 -11.61 5.46 -4.70
N ALA A 72 -11.30 4.48 -3.87
CA ALA A 72 -11.55 4.54 -2.42
C ALA A 72 -10.43 5.23 -1.64
N HIS A 73 -9.25 5.38 -2.23
CA HIS A 73 -8.04 5.86 -1.57
C HIS A 73 -7.44 7.11 -2.22
N GLY A 74 -8.26 7.90 -2.90
CA GLY A 74 -7.80 9.09 -3.61
C GLY A 74 -7.12 10.13 -2.73
N ASN A 75 -7.49 10.20 -1.47
CA ASN A 75 -6.91 11.15 -0.52
C ASN A 75 -5.50 10.76 -0.04
N LEU A 76 -5.08 9.54 -0.25
CA LEU A 76 -3.73 9.11 0.14
C LEU A 76 -2.64 9.84 -0.62
N LYS A 77 -2.92 10.30 -1.84
CA LYS A 77 -1.96 11.07 -2.64
C LYS A 77 -1.55 12.38 -1.97
N ASP A 78 -2.36 12.89 -1.04
CA ASP A 78 -2.08 14.13 -0.32
C ASP A 78 -1.13 13.91 0.86
N MET A 79 -0.80 12.68 1.17
CA MET A 79 0.16 12.36 2.22
C MET A 79 1.58 12.59 1.72
N GLU A 80 2.43 13.12 2.59
CA GLU A 80 3.84 13.29 2.27
C GLU A 80 4.48 11.92 1.96
N GLY A 81 5.22 11.85 0.87
CA GLY A 81 5.89 10.63 0.45
C GLY A 81 5.03 9.67 -0.36
N VAL A 82 3.80 10.05 -0.71
CA VAL A 82 2.90 9.25 -1.53
C VAL A 82 2.66 9.95 -2.86
N GLU A 83 2.90 9.25 -3.95
CA GLU A 83 2.62 9.73 -5.31
C GLU A 83 1.41 9.00 -5.89
N ALA A 84 0.74 9.59 -6.85
CA ALA A 84 -0.37 8.98 -7.57
C ALA A 84 -0.02 8.80 -9.04
N LEU A 85 -0.42 7.66 -9.59
CA LEU A 85 -0.36 7.35 -11.02
C LEU A 85 -1.75 7.02 -11.47
N GLU A 86 -2.22 7.70 -12.52
CA GLU A 86 -3.53 7.44 -13.10
C GLU A 86 -3.38 7.09 -14.58
N PRO A 87 -3.21 5.79 -14.91
CA PRO A 87 -3.09 5.38 -16.30
C PRO A 87 -4.37 5.68 -17.07
N LYS A 88 -4.22 6.17 -18.30
CA LYS A 88 -5.34 6.48 -19.19
C LYS A 88 -5.58 5.35 -20.17
N ILE A 89 -6.81 5.26 -20.70
CA ILE A 89 -7.15 4.30 -21.74
C ILE A 89 -6.22 4.52 -22.94
N GLY A 90 -5.60 3.45 -23.42
CA GLY A 90 -4.65 3.51 -24.52
C GLY A 90 -3.23 3.90 -24.13
N GLN A 91 -3.01 4.26 -22.88
CA GLN A 91 -1.67 4.56 -22.38
C GLN A 91 -0.94 3.28 -22.00
N SER A 92 0.31 3.18 -22.43
CA SER A 92 1.20 2.08 -22.02
C SER A 92 2.02 2.49 -20.82
N VAL A 93 2.11 1.62 -19.83
CA VAL A 93 2.91 1.85 -18.62
C VAL A 93 4.05 0.83 -18.57
N ASP A 94 5.27 1.33 -18.52
CA ASP A 94 6.46 0.47 -18.37
C ASP A 94 6.63 0.10 -16.90
N MET A 95 6.16 -1.09 -16.52
CA MET A 95 6.20 -1.55 -15.14
C MET A 95 7.61 -1.85 -14.65
N LYS A 96 8.50 -2.25 -15.53
CA LYS A 96 9.91 -2.48 -15.15
C LYS A 96 10.59 -1.16 -14.76
N ALA A 97 10.36 -0.11 -15.53
CA ALA A 97 10.86 1.21 -15.22
C ALA A 97 10.26 1.75 -13.93
N LEU A 98 8.97 1.52 -13.71
CA LEU A 98 8.27 1.93 -12.51
C LEU A 98 8.83 1.24 -11.26
N VAL A 99 9.00 -0.08 -11.30
CA VAL A 99 9.58 -0.86 -10.20
C VAL A 99 11.00 -0.39 -9.89
N GLY A 100 11.81 -0.16 -10.94
CA GLY A 100 13.18 0.34 -10.78
C GLY A 100 13.21 1.72 -10.12
N LYS A 101 12.33 2.62 -10.55
CA LYS A 101 12.24 3.95 -9.97
C LYS A 101 11.81 3.91 -8.50
N LEU A 102 10.81 3.10 -8.18
CA LEU A 102 10.33 2.94 -6.80
C LEU A 102 11.42 2.36 -5.89
N GLY A 103 12.25 1.46 -6.42
CA GLY A 103 13.37 0.88 -5.67
C GLY A 103 14.46 1.89 -5.33
N GLU A 104 14.53 3.01 -6.05
CA GLU A 104 15.51 4.08 -5.84
C GLU A 104 15.02 5.19 -4.92
N THR A 105 13.75 5.14 -4.52
CA THR A 105 13.13 6.18 -3.70
C THR A 105 12.46 5.56 -2.48
N ASP A 106 12.12 6.40 -1.51
CA ASP A 106 11.33 6.00 -0.35
C ASP A 106 9.85 6.28 -0.53
N LYS A 107 9.46 6.70 -1.74
CA LYS A 107 8.08 7.09 -2.00
C LYS A 107 7.18 5.89 -2.22
N SER A 108 5.97 5.99 -1.69
CA SER A 108 4.90 5.04 -1.95
C SER A 108 4.05 5.50 -3.13
N LEU A 109 3.28 4.58 -3.70
CA LEU A 109 2.52 4.85 -4.92
C LEU A 109 1.09 4.38 -4.77
N VAL A 110 0.14 5.21 -5.18
CA VAL A 110 -1.25 4.83 -5.39
C VAL A 110 -1.52 4.83 -6.89
N VAL A 111 -1.89 3.66 -7.42
CA VAL A 111 -2.23 3.52 -8.85
C VAL A 111 -3.75 3.54 -8.97
N LYS A 112 -4.28 4.57 -9.59
CA LYS A 112 -5.73 4.75 -9.76
C LYS A 112 -6.19 3.99 -10.99
N LEU A 113 -6.95 2.94 -10.79
CA LEU A 113 -7.41 2.04 -11.86
C LEU A 113 -8.88 2.22 -12.24
N ALA A 114 -9.65 2.99 -11.46
CA ALA A 114 -11.11 3.07 -11.61
C ALA A 114 -11.58 3.51 -13.00
N GLY A 115 -10.77 4.29 -13.71
CA GLY A 115 -11.10 4.75 -15.06
C GLY A 115 -10.82 3.75 -16.17
N LEU A 116 -10.29 2.57 -15.86
CA LEU A 116 -9.89 1.56 -16.84
C LEU A 116 -10.88 0.39 -16.86
N PRO A 117 -11.06 -0.28 -18.02
CA PRO A 117 -11.79 -1.54 -18.08
C PRO A 117 -11.15 -2.60 -17.16
N LEU A 118 -11.95 -3.51 -16.64
CA LEU A 118 -11.50 -4.52 -15.70
C LEU A 118 -10.32 -5.34 -16.25
N LEU A 119 -10.39 -5.76 -17.50
CA LEU A 119 -9.31 -6.55 -18.11
C LEU A 119 -7.99 -5.77 -18.09
N LYS A 120 -8.05 -4.47 -18.39
CA LYS A 120 -6.86 -3.61 -18.37
C LYS A 120 -6.31 -3.42 -16.97
N GLN A 121 -7.18 -3.30 -15.98
CA GLN A 121 -6.76 -3.26 -14.58
C GLN A 121 -6.00 -4.52 -14.19
N GLN A 122 -6.52 -5.68 -14.56
CA GLN A 122 -5.89 -6.98 -14.28
C GLN A 122 -4.53 -7.11 -14.95
N GLU A 123 -4.42 -6.67 -16.21
CA GLU A 123 -3.16 -6.68 -16.94
C GLU A 123 -2.09 -5.82 -16.26
N LEU A 124 -2.46 -4.62 -15.81
CA LEU A 124 -1.52 -3.73 -15.15
C LEU A 124 -1.02 -4.29 -13.82
N VAL A 125 -1.92 -4.88 -13.04
CA VAL A 125 -1.53 -5.50 -11.77
C VAL A 125 -0.60 -6.69 -12.02
N ALA A 126 -0.94 -7.54 -12.99
CA ALA A 126 -0.11 -8.69 -13.36
C ALA A 126 1.27 -8.27 -13.84
N ASP A 127 1.34 -7.26 -14.70
CA ASP A 127 2.60 -6.73 -15.23
C ASP A 127 3.47 -6.15 -14.10
N TYR A 128 2.86 -5.47 -13.15
CA TYR A 128 3.59 -4.97 -11.98
C TYR A 128 4.17 -6.10 -11.14
N CYS A 129 3.36 -7.12 -10.83
CA CYS A 129 3.82 -8.26 -10.04
C CYS A 129 4.95 -9.01 -10.74
N GLU A 130 4.84 -9.20 -12.05
CA GLU A 130 5.89 -9.84 -12.84
C GLU A 130 7.18 -9.02 -12.82
N ALA A 131 7.09 -7.72 -13.01
CA ALA A 131 8.25 -6.82 -12.95
C ALA A 131 8.90 -6.83 -11.57
N LEU A 132 8.10 -6.89 -10.52
CA LEU A 132 8.59 -6.94 -9.15
C LEU A 132 9.34 -8.24 -8.87
N LEU A 133 8.82 -9.37 -9.33
CA LEU A 133 9.49 -10.67 -9.20
C LEU A 133 10.81 -10.72 -9.97
N GLU A 134 10.86 -10.14 -11.15
CA GLU A 134 12.09 -10.07 -11.95
C GLU A 134 13.16 -9.18 -11.30
N ALA A 135 12.76 -8.17 -10.53
CA ALA A 135 13.68 -7.25 -9.86
C ALA A 135 14.32 -7.86 -8.61
N HIS A 136 13.78 -8.94 -8.12
CA HIS A 136 14.24 -9.66 -6.93
C HIS A 136 14.47 -11.12 -7.24
#